data_ac083df1c8945d106c44eb72d36b3168
#
_entry.id   ac083df1c8945d106c44eb72d36b3168
#
_cell.length_a   1.000
_cell.length_b   1.000
_cell.length_c   1.000
_cell.angle_alpha   90.00
_cell.angle_beta   90.00
_cell.angle_gamma   90.00
#
_symmetry.space_group_name_H-M   'P 1'
#
loop_
_entity.id
_entity.type
_entity.pdbx_description
1 polymer ?
#
loop_
_entity_poly.entity_id
_entity_poly.type
_entity_poly.pdbx_seq_one_letter_code
_entity_poly.pdbx_strand_id
1 'polypeptide(L)'
;METPAGRPGSLFPEQILIQVDMHNDSTGASQTQEQVSFVAVDGNHEGQRLDNFLQLHLRGVPKSRIYRMIRKGEVRVNRKRSGPDLKLAEGDLVRIPPARIKESNVVIPSANLESVKGLKDAIVFESDSLVIINKPAGLAAHGGSGVSFGAVEAMRSLYGEHSYLELVHRIDRETSGCLMFAKKRSALRSLQQQFRERTVHKQYLALVRGEWSNRVKFVDAPLVKNIIESGERMVKVDEVNGAPSRTEFRIIRKYGPATLVEASPKTGRTHQIRVHCQFMTHPIAGDAKYGDRHFDEEMRNLGLRRMFLHAFRIQFEDPDTGKEVTVETPLPPELQDVIEKLGPRE
;
A
#
# COMPACT_ATOMS: atom_id res chain seq x y z
N MET A 1 29.93 69.67 -5.02
CA MET A 1 28.94 69.73 -6.11
C MET A 1 28.46 68.33 -6.34
N GLU A 2 27.17 68.20 -6.13
CA GLU A 2 26.28 67.07 -6.55
C GLU A 2 26.50 65.65 -6.14
N THR A 3 25.74 65.24 -5.17
CA THR A 3 25.25 63.90 -4.91
C THR A 3 24.22 63.42 -5.96
N PRO A 4 24.17 62.17 -6.37
CA PRO A 4 22.98 61.60 -6.96
C PRO A 4 22.23 60.66 -6.04
N ALA A 5 20.97 60.90 -6.05
CA ALA A 5 19.74 60.24 -5.71
C ALA A 5 19.76 58.77 -5.30
N GLY A 6 18.94 58.51 -4.26
CA GLY A 6 18.63 57.21 -3.67
C GLY A 6 17.82 56.31 -4.59
N ARG A 7 18.02 55.01 -4.34
CA ARG A 7 17.15 53.93 -4.83
C ARG A 7 16.00 53.65 -3.85
N PRO A 8 14.82 53.33 -4.32
CA PRO A 8 13.69 53.02 -3.41
C PRO A 8 13.83 51.66 -2.78
N GLY A 9 13.53 51.58 -1.50
CA GLY A 9 13.56 50.41 -0.68
C GLY A 9 12.56 49.35 -1.11
N SER A 10 12.99 48.12 -1.04
CA SER A 10 12.16 46.91 -1.12
C SER A 10 11.36 46.71 0.16
N LEU A 11 10.06 46.89 0.08
CA LEU A 11 9.11 46.53 1.12
C LEU A 11 8.87 45.02 1.04
N PHE A 12 9.53 44.28 1.89
CA PHE A 12 9.10 42.91 2.26
C PHE A 12 8.24 43.05 3.52
N PRO A 13 7.01 42.51 3.54
CA PRO A 13 6.27 42.45 4.78
C PRO A 13 6.78 41.30 5.65
N GLU A 14 6.91 41.63 6.93
CA GLU A 14 7.36 40.78 8.03
C GLU A 14 6.74 39.40 8.05
N GLN A 15 7.57 38.45 8.42
CA GLN A 15 7.22 37.05 8.73
C GLN A 15 6.20 37.04 9.87
N ILE A 16 4.97 36.69 9.58
CA ILE A 16 4.00 36.29 10.60
C ILE A 16 4.30 34.83 10.98
N LEU A 17 5.14 34.67 12.00
CA LEU A 17 5.27 33.46 12.77
C LEU A 17 3.99 33.30 13.63
N ILE A 18 3.06 32.46 13.22
CA ILE A 18 1.97 32.07 14.11
C ILE A 18 2.49 30.89 14.95
N GLN A 19 2.75 31.18 16.23
CA GLN A 19 2.93 30.18 17.28
C GLN A 19 1.69 29.30 17.36
N VAL A 20 1.89 28.01 17.29
CA VAL A 20 0.88 27.00 17.64
C VAL A 20 1.04 26.71 19.12
N ASP A 21 0.19 27.27 19.95
CA ASP A 21 0.06 26.85 21.34
C ASP A 21 -0.56 25.46 21.40
N MET A 22 0.26 24.50 21.84
CA MET A 22 -0.21 23.16 22.21
C MET A 22 -0.78 23.19 23.63
N HIS A 23 -2.09 23.36 23.73
CA HIS A 23 -2.81 22.97 24.95
C HIS A 23 -3.45 21.62 24.73
N ASN A 24 -2.98 20.68 25.54
CA ASN A 24 -3.49 19.32 25.63
C ASN A 24 -4.69 19.36 26.60
N ASP A 25 -5.90 19.13 26.08
CA ASP A 25 -7.05 18.79 26.90
C ASP A 25 -7.84 17.66 26.25
N SER A 26 -7.88 16.55 26.97
CA SER A 26 -8.54 15.31 26.64
C SER A 26 -10.06 15.44 26.86
N THR A 27 -10.80 15.76 25.83
CA THR A 27 -12.22 15.43 25.69
C THR A 27 -12.58 15.41 24.20
N GLY A 28 -13.22 14.30 23.76
CA GLY A 28 -13.55 14.04 22.37
C GLY A 28 -14.42 15.12 21.73
N ALA A 29 -13.77 16.04 21.04
CA ALA A 29 -14.41 17.06 20.23
C ALA A 29 -13.85 17.03 18.82
N SER A 30 -14.72 16.91 17.83
CA SER A 30 -14.42 17.07 16.39
C SER A 30 -13.52 18.28 16.19
N GLN A 31 -12.27 18.08 15.80
CA GLN A 31 -11.39 19.18 15.42
C GLN A 31 -11.94 19.80 14.11
N THR A 32 -12.56 20.94 14.24
CA THR A 32 -12.97 21.75 13.10
C THR A 32 -11.80 22.64 12.75
N GLN A 33 -11.24 22.51 11.56
CA GLN A 33 -10.33 23.53 11.02
C GLN A 33 -11.19 24.75 10.70
N GLU A 34 -11.33 25.66 11.68
CA GLU A 34 -12.29 26.79 11.60
C GLU A 34 -11.81 27.92 10.72
N GLN A 35 -10.54 27.91 10.31
CA GLN A 35 -9.95 29.01 9.53
C GLN A 35 -9.35 28.51 8.21
N VAL A 36 -9.27 29.42 7.24
CA VAL A 36 -8.55 29.22 5.99
C VAL A 36 -7.07 29.07 6.29
N SER A 37 -6.45 28.01 5.81
CA SER A 37 -5.00 27.82 5.90
C SER A 37 -4.33 28.01 4.54
N PHE A 38 -3.06 28.40 4.58
CA PHE A 38 -2.20 28.50 3.42
C PHE A 38 -0.99 27.61 3.65
N VAL A 39 -0.80 26.65 2.76
CA VAL A 39 0.29 25.66 2.87
C VAL A 39 1.24 25.84 1.70
N ALA A 40 2.50 26.13 2.00
CA ALA A 40 3.55 26.14 0.99
C ALA A 40 3.94 24.71 0.61
N VAL A 41 4.09 24.46 -0.68
CA VAL A 41 4.54 23.18 -1.22
C VAL A 41 6.05 23.12 -1.07
N ASP A 42 6.55 22.15 -0.31
CA ASP A 42 7.97 21.87 -0.18
C ASP A 42 8.48 20.93 -1.28
N GLY A 43 9.79 20.72 -1.36
CA GLY A 43 10.40 19.81 -2.33
C GLY A 43 9.88 18.36 -2.25
N ASN A 44 9.40 17.93 -1.06
CA ASN A 44 8.79 16.62 -0.90
C ASN A 44 7.44 16.49 -1.59
N HIS A 45 6.75 17.59 -1.86
CA HIS A 45 5.43 17.62 -2.48
C HIS A 45 5.48 18.09 -3.94
N GLU A 46 6.65 18.41 -4.49
CA GLU A 46 6.84 18.77 -5.88
C GLU A 46 6.36 17.68 -6.84
N GLY A 47 5.61 18.05 -7.89
CA GLY A 47 5.00 17.15 -8.87
C GLY A 47 3.84 16.31 -8.33
N GLN A 48 3.41 16.54 -7.08
CA GLN A 48 2.20 15.91 -6.54
C GLN A 48 0.95 16.54 -7.15
N ARG A 49 -0.06 15.72 -7.39
CA ARG A 49 -1.36 16.23 -7.81
C ARG A 49 -2.04 16.96 -6.65
N LEU A 50 -2.73 18.05 -6.97
CA LEU A 50 -3.45 18.88 -5.98
C LEU A 50 -4.47 18.05 -5.16
N ASP A 51 -5.21 17.14 -5.79
CA ASP A 51 -6.19 16.29 -5.08
C ASP A 51 -5.52 15.39 -4.03
N ASN A 52 -4.35 14.84 -4.33
CA ASN A 52 -3.59 14.02 -3.39
C ASN A 52 -2.94 14.85 -2.28
N PHE A 53 -2.43 16.04 -2.61
CA PHE A 53 -1.90 16.98 -1.62
C PHE A 53 -2.97 17.36 -0.59
N LEU A 54 -4.17 17.70 -1.06
CA LEU A 54 -5.30 18.03 -0.19
C LEU A 54 -5.75 16.87 0.68
N GLN A 55 -5.67 15.62 0.20
CA GLN A 55 -6.00 14.45 1.02
C GLN A 55 -5.04 14.26 2.20
N LEU A 56 -3.79 14.70 2.08
CA LEU A 56 -2.83 14.68 3.20
C LEU A 56 -3.16 15.74 4.25
N HIS A 57 -3.54 16.95 3.81
CA HIS A 57 -3.82 18.09 4.71
C HIS A 57 -5.27 18.09 5.25
N LEU A 58 -6.19 17.42 4.57
CA LEU A 58 -7.60 17.29 4.93
C LEU A 58 -7.94 15.84 5.31
N ARG A 59 -7.15 15.24 6.19
CA ARG A 59 -7.40 13.87 6.67
C ARG A 59 -8.82 13.77 7.24
N GLY A 60 -9.56 12.72 6.87
CA GLY A 60 -10.94 12.52 7.30
C GLY A 60 -12.00 13.25 6.45
N VAL A 61 -11.62 14.14 5.53
CA VAL A 61 -12.55 14.74 4.57
C VAL A 61 -12.77 13.77 3.38
N PRO A 62 -14.01 13.38 3.08
CA PRO A 62 -14.29 12.49 1.95
C PRO A 62 -13.77 13.06 0.63
N LYS A 63 -13.20 12.20 -0.21
CA LYS A 63 -12.64 12.58 -1.52
C LYS A 63 -13.63 13.36 -2.39
N SER A 64 -14.91 12.96 -2.38
CA SER A 64 -16.00 13.65 -3.08
C SER A 64 -16.14 15.11 -2.63
N ARG A 65 -15.93 15.40 -1.34
CA ARG A 65 -15.97 16.76 -0.80
C ARG A 65 -14.75 17.56 -1.24
N ILE A 66 -13.54 16.96 -1.23
CA ILE A 66 -12.32 17.62 -1.73
C ILE A 66 -12.51 18.03 -3.19
N TYR A 67 -13.01 17.14 -4.04
CA TYR A 67 -13.31 17.44 -5.45
C TYR A 67 -14.36 18.56 -5.61
N ARG A 68 -15.36 18.62 -4.73
CA ARG A 68 -16.35 19.69 -4.73
C ARG A 68 -15.74 21.04 -4.35
N MET A 69 -14.83 21.07 -3.34
CA MET A 69 -14.12 22.28 -2.93
C MET A 69 -13.22 22.81 -4.05
N ILE A 70 -12.52 21.94 -4.76
CA ILE A 70 -11.71 22.32 -5.92
C ILE A 70 -12.60 22.92 -7.02
N ARG A 71 -13.68 22.22 -7.41
CA ARG A 71 -14.61 22.69 -8.46
C ARG A 71 -15.27 24.02 -8.12
N LYS A 72 -15.62 24.26 -6.86
CA LYS A 72 -16.18 25.54 -6.41
C LYS A 72 -15.14 26.66 -6.34
N GLY A 73 -13.83 26.36 -6.47
CA GLY A 73 -12.75 27.33 -6.34
C GLY A 73 -12.52 27.78 -4.89
N GLU A 74 -12.98 26.98 -3.93
CA GLU A 74 -12.68 27.17 -2.51
C GLU A 74 -11.20 26.87 -2.22
N VAL A 75 -10.62 25.89 -2.96
CA VAL A 75 -9.17 25.64 -3.03
C VAL A 75 -8.56 26.50 -4.13
N ARG A 76 -7.40 27.08 -3.88
CA ARG A 76 -6.65 27.86 -4.86
C ARG A 76 -5.17 27.58 -4.73
N VAL A 77 -4.47 27.58 -5.86
CA VAL A 77 -3.01 27.50 -5.93
C VAL A 77 -2.51 28.84 -6.48
N ASN A 78 -1.63 29.53 -5.75
CA ASN A 78 -1.13 30.84 -6.09
C ASN A 78 -2.27 31.83 -6.43
N ARG A 79 -3.34 31.80 -5.61
CA ARG A 79 -4.58 32.62 -5.75
C ARG A 79 -5.44 32.24 -6.97
N LYS A 80 -5.04 31.33 -7.85
CA LYS A 80 -5.77 30.92 -9.06
C LYS A 80 -6.60 29.65 -8.81
N ARG A 81 -7.71 29.50 -9.54
CA ARG A 81 -8.46 28.24 -9.61
C ARG A 81 -7.61 27.20 -10.34
N SER A 82 -7.68 25.97 -9.88
CA SER A 82 -6.88 24.87 -10.43
C SER A 82 -7.71 23.58 -10.49
N GLY A 83 -7.40 22.69 -11.42
CA GLY A 83 -7.99 21.37 -11.50
C GLY A 83 -7.41 20.41 -10.46
N PRO A 84 -8.09 19.29 -10.16
CA PRO A 84 -7.62 18.30 -9.19
C PRO A 84 -6.32 17.61 -9.61
N ASP A 85 -6.04 17.57 -10.89
CA ASP A 85 -4.89 16.94 -11.54
C ASP A 85 -3.67 17.87 -11.68
N LEU A 86 -3.80 19.15 -11.29
CA LEU A 86 -2.67 20.07 -11.28
C LEU A 86 -1.50 19.46 -10.51
N LYS A 87 -0.33 19.38 -11.15
CA LYS A 87 0.92 19.02 -10.49
C LYS A 87 1.51 20.25 -9.83
N LEU A 88 1.69 20.18 -8.52
CA LEU A 88 2.23 21.26 -7.72
C LEU A 88 3.74 21.39 -7.96
N ALA A 89 4.24 22.62 -7.96
CA ALA A 89 5.67 22.94 -7.94
C ALA A 89 6.12 23.31 -6.53
N GLU A 90 7.39 23.14 -6.22
CA GLU A 90 7.98 23.67 -4.99
C GLU A 90 7.77 25.19 -4.91
N GLY A 91 7.38 25.69 -3.73
CA GLY A 91 7.04 27.08 -3.50
C GLY A 91 5.60 27.47 -3.86
N ASP A 92 4.80 26.61 -4.49
CA ASP A 92 3.38 26.87 -4.69
C ASP A 92 2.67 27.07 -3.35
N LEU A 93 1.82 28.10 -3.27
CA LEU A 93 1.02 28.39 -2.09
C LEU A 93 -0.42 27.90 -2.28
N VAL A 94 -0.79 26.85 -1.55
CA VAL A 94 -2.11 26.24 -1.61
C VAL A 94 -3.01 26.78 -0.53
N ARG A 95 -4.10 27.47 -0.93
CA ARG A 95 -5.18 27.90 -0.02
C ARG A 95 -6.13 26.73 0.21
N ILE A 96 -6.28 26.34 1.47
CA ILE A 96 -7.17 25.28 1.92
C ILE A 96 -8.32 25.92 2.71
N PRO A 97 -9.59 25.73 2.29
CA PRO A 97 -10.75 26.28 2.98
C PRO A 97 -11.01 25.55 4.30
N PRO A 98 -11.78 26.14 5.23
CA PRO A 98 -12.24 25.47 6.42
C PRO A 98 -13.00 24.20 6.06
N ALA A 99 -12.70 23.11 6.72
CA ALA A 99 -13.39 21.85 6.52
C ALA A 99 -13.71 21.20 7.87
N ARG A 100 -14.96 20.77 8.04
CA ARG A 100 -15.29 19.84 9.14
C ARG A 100 -14.63 18.51 8.82
N ILE A 101 -13.64 18.18 9.61
CA ILE A 101 -12.94 16.89 9.54
C ILE A 101 -13.79 15.93 10.34
N LYS A 102 -14.43 14.94 9.68
CA LYS A 102 -14.83 13.75 10.42
C LYS A 102 -13.54 13.04 10.77
N GLU A 103 -13.35 12.75 12.05
CA GLU A 103 -12.23 11.90 12.46
C GLU A 103 -12.18 10.70 11.52
N SER A 104 -11.07 10.57 10.81
CA SER A 104 -10.84 9.35 10.04
C SER A 104 -10.73 8.24 11.08
N ASN A 105 -11.54 7.18 10.97
CA ASN A 105 -11.43 5.99 11.81
C ASN A 105 -10.10 5.25 11.62
N VAL A 106 -9.13 5.87 10.94
CA VAL A 106 -7.76 5.35 10.82
C VAL A 106 -7.01 5.84 12.05
N VAL A 107 -7.01 5.02 13.06
CA VAL A 107 -6.27 5.26 14.29
C VAL A 107 -4.79 4.95 14.01
N ILE A 108 -3.88 5.86 14.36
CA ILE A 108 -2.46 5.51 14.48
C ILE A 108 -2.36 4.69 15.78
N PRO A 109 -2.03 3.39 15.69
CA PRO A 109 -2.00 2.54 16.87
C PRO A 109 -0.83 2.96 17.76
N SER A 110 -0.95 2.73 19.07
CA SER A 110 0.18 2.94 19.97
C SER A 110 1.37 2.06 19.57
N ALA A 111 2.58 2.63 19.56
CA ALA A 111 3.82 1.87 19.34
C ALA A 111 4.03 0.76 20.39
N ASN A 112 3.35 0.86 21.53
CA ASN A 112 3.40 -0.13 22.61
C ASN A 112 2.47 -1.33 22.42
N LEU A 113 1.56 -1.31 21.43
CA LEU A 113 0.76 -2.47 21.10
C LEU A 113 1.65 -3.64 20.64
N GLU A 114 1.40 -4.83 21.15
CA GLU A 114 2.17 -6.04 20.83
C GLU A 114 2.23 -6.30 19.30
N SER A 115 1.10 -6.13 18.63
CA SER A 115 1.01 -6.24 17.17
C SER A 115 1.83 -5.21 16.40
N VAL A 116 2.14 -4.06 17.00
CA VAL A 116 3.00 -3.02 16.41
C VAL A 116 4.46 -3.29 16.72
N LYS A 117 4.78 -3.67 17.97
CA LYS A 117 6.14 -4.05 18.37
C LYS A 117 6.68 -5.19 17.53
N GLY A 118 5.89 -6.24 17.29
CA GLY A 118 6.29 -7.36 16.45
C GLY A 118 6.64 -6.99 14.99
N LEU A 119 6.18 -5.82 14.49
CA LEU A 119 6.58 -5.36 13.16
C LEU A 119 8.02 -4.86 13.11
N LYS A 120 8.60 -4.45 14.24
CA LYS A 120 10.02 -4.09 14.32
C LYS A 120 10.90 -5.31 14.04
N ASP A 121 10.55 -6.45 14.62
CA ASP A 121 11.26 -7.71 14.42
C ASP A 121 10.97 -8.33 13.03
N ALA A 122 9.91 -7.88 12.38
CA ALA A 122 9.56 -8.28 11.02
C ALA A 122 10.33 -7.50 9.93
N ILE A 123 11.17 -6.52 10.27
CA ILE A 123 12.01 -5.80 9.31
C ILE A 123 13.06 -6.77 8.75
N VAL A 124 13.07 -6.95 7.43
CA VAL A 124 14.00 -7.86 6.73
C VAL A 124 15.02 -7.10 5.89
N PHE A 125 14.74 -5.84 5.58
CA PHE A 125 15.66 -4.95 4.88
C PHE A 125 15.36 -3.50 5.25
N GLU A 126 16.41 -2.71 5.46
CA GLU A 126 16.29 -1.28 5.70
C GLU A 126 17.48 -0.53 5.12
N SER A 127 17.20 0.60 4.44
CA SER A 127 18.18 1.59 3.98
C SER A 127 17.73 3.00 4.40
N ASP A 128 18.47 4.03 3.97
CA ASP A 128 18.10 5.42 4.22
C ASP A 128 16.78 5.83 3.55
N SER A 129 16.39 5.16 2.46
CA SER A 129 15.27 5.56 1.63
C SER A 129 14.08 4.61 1.67
N LEU A 130 14.26 3.38 2.13
CA LEU A 130 13.17 2.40 2.16
C LEU A 130 13.33 1.38 3.29
N VAL A 131 12.22 0.71 3.64
CA VAL A 131 12.17 -0.42 4.56
C VAL A 131 11.23 -1.50 4.01
N ILE A 132 11.61 -2.77 4.18
CA ILE A 132 10.81 -3.94 3.79
C ILE A 132 10.59 -4.79 5.02
N ILE A 133 9.33 -5.17 5.23
CA ILE A 133 8.95 -6.08 6.32
C ILE A 133 8.47 -7.43 5.78
N ASN A 134 8.64 -8.47 6.57
CA ASN A 134 7.89 -9.71 6.44
C ASN A 134 6.51 -9.52 7.07
N LYS A 135 5.55 -8.96 6.29
CA LYS A 135 4.20 -8.67 6.79
C LYS A 135 3.52 -9.95 7.28
N PRO A 136 3.01 -10.00 8.51
CA PRO A 136 2.20 -11.15 8.95
C PRO A 136 0.88 -11.23 8.18
N ALA A 137 0.31 -12.43 8.06
CA ALA A 137 -1.05 -12.62 7.57
C ALA A 137 -2.07 -11.99 8.52
N GLY A 138 -3.23 -11.61 8.00
CA GLY A 138 -4.29 -10.96 8.78
C GLY A 138 -4.14 -9.45 8.94
N LEU A 139 -2.93 -8.89 8.77
CA LEU A 139 -2.69 -7.46 8.80
C LEU A 139 -2.92 -6.85 7.41
N ALA A 140 -3.83 -5.88 7.31
CA ALA A 140 -4.03 -5.12 6.07
C ALA A 140 -2.81 -4.25 5.76
N ALA A 141 -2.56 -3.94 4.48
CA ALA A 141 -1.48 -3.03 4.10
C ALA A 141 -1.72 -1.60 4.59
N HIS A 142 -2.99 -1.15 4.61
CA HIS A 142 -3.43 0.16 5.11
C HIS A 142 -4.77 0.03 5.81
N GLY A 143 -5.05 0.92 6.74
CA GLY A 143 -6.35 1.06 7.38
C GLY A 143 -7.44 1.51 6.38
N GLY A 144 -8.71 1.40 6.77
CA GLY A 144 -9.84 1.78 5.93
C GLY A 144 -11.13 1.12 6.37
N SER A 145 -12.09 0.95 5.45
CA SER A 145 -13.42 0.42 5.77
C SER A 145 -13.35 -0.90 6.55
N GLY A 146 -13.75 -0.87 7.82
CA GLY A 146 -13.76 -2.04 8.70
C GLY A 146 -12.42 -2.47 9.29
N VAL A 147 -11.34 -1.68 9.07
CA VAL A 147 -10.01 -1.94 9.63
C VAL A 147 -9.50 -0.67 10.29
N SER A 148 -9.28 -0.70 11.60
CA SER A 148 -8.85 0.48 12.37
C SER A 148 -7.47 0.98 11.97
N PHE A 149 -6.52 0.09 11.69
CA PHE A 149 -5.19 0.42 11.16
C PHE A 149 -4.64 -0.74 10.32
N GLY A 150 -3.65 -0.45 9.47
CA GLY A 150 -2.88 -1.43 8.71
C GLY A 150 -1.39 -1.31 8.97
N ALA A 151 -0.61 -2.02 8.16
CA ALA A 151 0.85 -2.05 8.29
C ALA A 151 1.48 -0.66 8.19
N VAL A 152 0.98 0.22 7.30
CA VAL A 152 1.56 1.57 7.15
C VAL A 152 1.34 2.43 8.37
N GLU A 153 0.16 2.40 8.99
CA GLU A 153 -0.13 3.15 10.21
C GLU A 153 0.68 2.61 11.38
N ALA A 154 0.81 1.29 11.49
CA ALA A 154 1.62 0.65 12.51
C ALA A 154 3.12 0.97 12.35
N MET A 155 3.64 0.93 11.13
CA MET A 155 5.03 1.31 10.86
C MET A 155 5.29 2.80 11.13
N ARG A 156 4.33 3.69 10.80
CA ARG A 156 4.45 5.12 11.13
C ARG A 156 4.55 5.36 12.62
N SER A 157 3.84 4.59 13.45
CA SER A 157 3.98 4.73 14.92
C SER A 157 5.34 4.26 15.44
N LEU A 158 6.01 3.32 14.77
CA LEU A 158 7.38 2.89 15.11
C LEU A 158 8.44 3.91 14.71
N TYR A 159 8.27 4.56 13.55
CA TYR A 159 9.24 5.55 13.02
C TYR A 159 9.01 6.98 13.53
N GLY A 160 7.86 7.23 14.21
CA GLY A 160 7.46 8.53 14.73
C GLY A 160 6.60 9.33 13.75
N GLU A 161 5.72 10.16 14.32
CA GLU A 161 4.66 10.88 13.59
C GLU A 161 5.17 11.82 12.49
N HIS A 162 6.39 12.32 12.62
CA HIS A 162 7.00 13.26 11.67
C HIS A 162 7.82 12.58 10.58
N SER A 163 7.94 11.25 10.63
CA SER A 163 8.71 10.50 9.62
C SER A 163 7.88 10.34 8.35
N TYR A 164 8.50 10.61 7.21
CA TYR A 164 7.91 10.23 5.94
C TYR A 164 7.96 8.71 5.81
N LEU A 165 6.81 8.07 5.75
CA LEU A 165 6.71 6.63 5.50
C LEU A 165 5.44 6.34 4.69
N GLU A 166 5.62 5.83 3.47
CA GLU A 166 4.53 5.57 2.53
C GLU A 166 4.64 4.18 1.91
N LEU A 167 3.49 3.53 1.68
CA LEU A 167 3.44 2.27 0.97
C LEU A 167 3.88 2.42 -0.49
N VAL A 168 4.83 1.61 -0.91
CA VAL A 168 5.23 1.50 -2.31
C VAL A 168 4.24 0.65 -3.11
N HIS A 169 3.85 -0.49 -2.55
CA HIS A 169 2.88 -1.43 -3.12
C HIS A 169 2.00 -2.05 -2.03
N ARG A 170 1.11 -2.95 -2.43
CA ARG A 170 0.26 -3.68 -1.49
C ARG A 170 0.22 -5.16 -1.80
N ILE A 171 0.05 -5.95 -0.75
CA ILE A 171 -0.37 -7.35 -0.80
C ILE A 171 -1.69 -7.50 -0.03
N ASP A 172 -2.40 -8.60 -0.25
CA ASP A 172 -3.70 -8.82 0.40
C ASP A 172 -3.54 -8.98 1.92
N ARG A 173 -4.62 -8.74 2.65
CA ARG A 173 -4.65 -8.86 4.11
C ARG A 173 -4.13 -10.22 4.59
N GLU A 174 -4.63 -11.29 3.97
CA GLU A 174 -4.31 -12.67 4.35
C GLU A 174 -2.99 -13.19 3.74
N THR A 175 -2.39 -12.43 2.83
CA THR A 175 -1.06 -12.74 2.27
C THR A 175 0.03 -12.26 3.22
N SER A 176 0.99 -13.11 3.55
CA SER A 176 2.21 -12.75 4.29
C SER A 176 3.39 -12.47 3.37
N GLY A 177 4.48 -11.90 3.90
CA GLY A 177 5.75 -11.71 3.18
C GLY A 177 6.08 -10.28 2.83
N CYS A 178 6.96 -10.09 1.86
CA CYS A 178 7.57 -8.82 1.51
C CYS A 178 6.55 -7.70 1.27
N LEU A 179 6.58 -6.68 2.12
CA LEU A 179 5.85 -5.43 1.96
C LEU A 179 6.81 -4.25 2.11
N MET A 180 6.87 -3.40 1.09
CA MET A 180 7.84 -2.31 0.97
C MET A 180 7.21 -0.95 1.29
N PHE A 181 7.96 -0.14 2.05
CA PHE A 181 7.65 1.25 2.36
C PHE A 181 8.80 2.14 1.94
N ALA A 182 8.50 3.31 1.42
CA ALA A 182 9.49 4.35 1.16
C ALA A 182 9.60 5.29 2.36
N LYS A 183 10.83 5.61 2.76
CA LYS A 183 11.20 6.58 3.80
C LYS A 183 11.47 7.98 3.22
N LYS A 184 11.53 8.10 1.89
CA LYS A 184 11.72 9.35 1.13
C LYS A 184 10.76 9.37 -0.05
N ARG A 185 10.31 10.56 -0.41
CA ARG A 185 9.40 10.73 -1.55
C ARG A 185 10.06 10.43 -2.89
N SER A 186 11.34 10.78 -3.05
CA SER A 186 12.13 10.42 -4.25
C SER A 186 12.14 8.91 -4.46
N ALA A 187 12.41 8.14 -3.39
CA ALA A 187 12.37 6.69 -3.41
C ALA A 187 10.98 6.15 -3.75
N LEU A 188 9.90 6.73 -3.18
CA LEU A 188 8.54 6.35 -3.53
C LEU A 188 8.26 6.53 -5.03
N ARG A 189 8.67 7.67 -5.61
CA ARG A 189 8.46 7.95 -7.04
C ARG A 189 9.23 6.93 -7.92
N SER A 190 10.52 6.72 -7.62
CA SER A 190 11.37 5.77 -8.34
C SER A 190 10.79 4.36 -8.28
N LEU A 191 10.53 3.84 -7.09
CA LEU A 191 9.97 2.49 -6.92
C LEU A 191 8.58 2.34 -7.56
N GLN A 192 7.70 3.33 -7.42
CA GLN A 192 6.39 3.30 -8.11
C GLN A 192 6.54 3.34 -9.64
N GLN A 193 7.57 3.98 -10.17
CA GLN A 193 7.89 3.93 -11.59
C GLN A 193 8.33 2.53 -12.00
N GLN A 194 9.24 1.90 -11.27
CA GLN A 194 9.65 0.52 -11.50
C GLN A 194 8.46 -0.45 -11.48
N PHE A 195 7.50 -0.27 -10.54
CA PHE A 195 6.26 -1.06 -10.51
C PHE A 195 5.39 -0.83 -11.76
N ARG A 196 5.28 0.41 -12.27
CA ARG A 196 4.55 0.72 -13.51
C ARG A 196 5.22 0.12 -14.74
N GLU A 197 6.53 0.18 -14.79
CA GLU A 197 7.37 -0.36 -15.87
C GLU A 197 7.56 -1.88 -15.79
N ARG A 198 7.10 -2.48 -14.67
CA ARG A 198 7.17 -3.93 -14.39
C ARG A 198 8.60 -4.46 -14.28
N THR A 199 9.54 -3.62 -13.86
CA THR A 199 10.92 -4.01 -13.59
C THR A 199 11.09 -4.60 -12.19
N VAL A 200 10.13 -4.38 -11.28
CA VAL A 200 10.10 -5.06 -9.98
C VAL A 200 9.61 -6.50 -10.15
N HIS A 201 10.45 -7.46 -9.79
CA HIS A 201 10.10 -8.87 -9.79
C HIS A 201 9.58 -9.30 -8.42
N LYS A 202 8.43 -9.98 -8.40
CA LYS A 202 7.79 -10.49 -7.19
C LYS A 202 7.54 -11.97 -7.35
N GLN A 203 7.88 -12.74 -6.33
CA GLN A 203 7.67 -14.18 -6.32
C GLN A 203 6.92 -14.56 -5.04
N TYR A 204 5.93 -15.42 -5.22
CA TYR A 204 5.06 -15.90 -4.16
C TYR A 204 5.12 -17.41 -4.09
N LEU A 205 5.06 -17.97 -2.89
CA LEU A 205 4.80 -19.39 -2.67
C LEU A 205 3.31 -19.59 -2.39
N ALA A 206 2.70 -20.52 -3.10
CA ALA A 206 1.30 -20.90 -2.92
C ALA A 206 1.17 -22.43 -2.89
N LEU A 207 0.42 -22.95 -1.92
CA LEU A 207 0.00 -24.36 -1.90
C LEU A 207 -1.36 -24.45 -2.55
N VAL A 208 -1.45 -25.15 -3.67
CA VAL A 208 -2.67 -25.27 -4.48
C VAL A 208 -3.21 -26.67 -4.48
N ARG A 209 -4.53 -26.85 -4.68
CA ARG A 209 -5.21 -28.14 -4.72
C ARG A 209 -4.73 -29.01 -5.88
N GLY A 210 -4.45 -30.28 -5.61
CA GLY A 210 -4.16 -31.30 -6.60
C GLY A 210 -2.82 -31.14 -7.31
N GLU A 211 -2.69 -31.76 -8.45
CA GLU A 211 -1.46 -31.75 -9.25
C GLU A 211 -1.47 -30.69 -10.32
N TRP A 212 -0.69 -29.62 -10.14
CA TRP A 212 -0.46 -28.63 -11.16
C TRP A 212 0.25 -29.24 -12.37
N SER A 213 -0.26 -28.93 -13.57
CA SER A 213 0.33 -29.48 -14.80
C SER A 213 1.66 -28.83 -15.15
N ASN A 214 2.67 -29.63 -15.46
CA ASN A 214 3.97 -29.16 -15.94
C ASN A 214 3.89 -28.34 -17.26
N ARG A 215 2.78 -28.47 -18.01
CA ARG A 215 2.54 -27.74 -19.26
C ARG A 215 2.08 -26.29 -19.01
N VAL A 216 1.50 -26.03 -17.83
CA VAL A 216 0.98 -24.69 -17.49
C VAL A 216 2.10 -23.86 -16.87
N LYS A 217 2.77 -23.07 -17.72
CA LYS A 217 3.83 -22.13 -17.30
C LYS A 217 3.28 -20.74 -17.02
N PHE A 218 2.22 -20.35 -17.71
CA PHE A 218 1.59 -19.04 -17.60
C PHE A 218 0.07 -19.19 -17.53
N VAL A 219 -0.56 -18.30 -16.80
CA VAL A 219 -2.00 -18.06 -16.85
C VAL A 219 -2.21 -16.62 -17.30
N ASP A 220 -2.78 -16.47 -18.51
CA ASP A 220 -3.20 -15.20 -19.10
C ASP A 220 -4.72 -15.15 -19.04
N ALA A 221 -5.29 -14.52 -18.02
CA ALA A 221 -6.72 -14.44 -17.83
C ALA A 221 -7.09 -13.05 -17.32
N PRO A 222 -7.78 -12.22 -18.15
CA PRO A 222 -8.14 -10.86 -17.78
C PRO A 222 -9.09 -10.83 -16.57
N LEU A 223 -8.89 -9.87 -15.66
CA LEU A 223 -9.59 -9.79 -14.39
C LEU A 223 -10.46 -8.55 -14.28
N VAL A 224 -11.69 -8.72 -13.82
CA VAL A 224 -12.62 -7.63 -13.50
C VAL A 224 -12.99 -7.69 -12.01
N LYS A 225 -13.11 -6.51 -11.40
CA LYS A 225 -13.70 -6.36 -10.06
C LYS A 225 -15.21 -6.37 -10.18
N ASN A 226 -15.85 -7.25 -9.45
CA ASN A 226 -17.28 -7.31 -9.30
C ASN A 226 -17.65 -6.98 -7.84
N ILE A 227 -18.78 -6.28 -7.65
CA ILE A 227 -19.38 -6.09 -6.33
C ILE A 227 -20.58 -7.01 -6.32
N ILE A 228 -20.54 -8.02 -5.46
CA ILE A 228 -21.69 -8.91 -5.29
C ILE A 228 -22.78 -8.22 -4.45
N GLU A 229 -24.00 -8.75 -4.44
CA GLU A 229 -25.16 -8.16 -3.76
C GLU A 229 -24.92 -7.89 -2.27
N SER A 230 -24.07 -8.69 -1.61
CA SER A 230 -23.65 -8.45 -0.21
C SER A 230 -22.75 -7.21 -0.02
N GLY A 231 -22.39 -6.49 -1.09
CA GLY A 231 -21.42 -5.38 -1.05
C GLY A 231 -19.96 -5.84 -1.02
N GLU A 232 -19.70 -7.14 -0.99
CA GLU A 232 -18.35 -7.67 -0.98
C GLU A 232 -17.69 -7.56 -2.36
N ARG A 233 -16.42 -7.17 -2.38
CA ARG A 233 -15.64 -7.04 -3.62
C ARG A 233 -15.04 -8.39 -3.98
N MET A 234 -15.55 -9.00 -5.04
CA MET A 234 -14.99 -10.19 -5.67
C MET A 234 -14.24 -9.82 -6.94
N VAL A 235 -13.33 -10.68 -7.35
CA VAL A 235 -12.64 -10.58 -8.65
C VAL A 235 -12.91 -11.86 -9.41
N LYS A 236 -13.20 -11.77 -10.71
CA LYS A 236 -13.41 -12.90 -11.58
C LYS A 236 -12.66 -12.72 -12.90
N VAL A 237 -12.44 -13.82 -13.59
CA VAL A 237 -11.99 -13.78 -14.99
C VAL A 237 -13.13 -13.29 -15.86
N ASP A 238 -12.84 -12.35 -16.76
CA ASP A 238 -13.77 -11.82 -17.74
C ASP A 238 -12.98 -11.42 -19.00
N GLU A 239 -13.12 -12.20 -20.04
CA GLU A 239 -12.34 -12.02 -21.27
C GLU A 239 -12.75 -10.77 -22.06
N VAL A 240 -13.96 -10.26 -21.83
CA VAL A 240 -14.49 -9.10 -22.56
C VAL A 240 -14.16 -7.80 -21.85
N ASN A 241 -14.44 -7.74 -20.53
CA ASN A 241 -14.32 -6.49 -19.75
C ASN A 241 -13.15 -6.50 -18.75
N GLY A 242 -12.41 -7.61 -18.67
CA GLY A 242 -11.30 -7.79 -17.74
C GLY A 242 -10.08 -6.98 -18.12
N ALA A 243 -9.40 -6.43 -17.13
CA ALA A 243 -8.10 -5.83 -17.32
C ALA A 243 -7.04 -6.92 -17.53
N PRO A 244 -6.16 -6.82 -18.55
CA PRO A 244 -5.13 -7.81 -18.82
C PRO A 244 -4.33 -8.16 -17.57
N SER A 245 -4.20 -9.46 -17.31
CA SER A 245 -3.39 -9.98 -16.21
C SER A 245 -2.71 -11.28 -16.59
N ARG A 246 -1.45 -11.42 -16.15
CA ARG A 246 -0.60 -12.58 -16.44
C ARG A 246 0.20 -12.96 -15.21
N THR A 247 0.20 -14.27 -14.89
CA THR A 247 1.01 -14.86 -13.83
C THR A 247 1.80 -16.04 -14.40
N GLU A 248 3.09 -16.04 -14.14
CA GLU A 248 3.97 -17.18 -14.41
C GLU A 248 3.97 -18.13 -13.22
N PHE A 249 3.94 -19.45 -13.48
CA PHE A 249 3.94 -20.47 -12.44
C PHE A 249 5.08 -21.46 -12.67
N ARG A 250 5.76 -21.82 -11.58
CA ARG A 250 6.78 -22.87 -11.53
C ARG A 250 6.44 -23.85 -10.41
N ILE A 251 6.39 -25.13 -10.71
CA ILE A 251 6.20 -26.17 -9.68
C ILE A 251 7.47 -26.26 -8.86
N ILE A 252 7.32 -26.14 -7.54
CA ILE A 252 8.39 -26.39 -6.57
C ILE A 252 8.36 -27.84 -6.14
N ARG A 253 7.17 -28.32 -5.72
CA ARG A 253 7.01 -29.71 -5.25
C ARG A 253 5.56 -30.18 -5.35
N LYS A 254 5.37 -31.45 -5.68
CA LYS A 254 4.07 -32.14 -5.67
C LYS A 254 3.97 -33.03 -4.44
N TYR A 255 2.80 -33.03 -3.80
CA TYR A 255 2.52 -33.79 -2.57
C TYR A 255 1.34 -34.77 -2.72
N GLY A 256 0.83 -35.03 -3.92
CA GLY A 256 -0.38 -35.78 -4.15
C GLY A 256 -1.63 -34.92 -4.09
N PRO A 257 -2.23 -34.66 -2.91
CA PRO A 257 -3.44 -33.82 -2.81
C PRO A 257 -3.19 -32.33 -3.09
N ALA A 258 -1.92 -31.92 -3.09
CA ALA A 258 -1.52 -30.52 -3.24
C ALA A 258 -0.24 -30.36 -4.07
N THR A 259 -0.04 -29.18 -4.63
CA THR A 259 1.22 -28.76 -5.26
C THR A 259 1.68 -27.44 -4.67
N LEU A 260 2.94 -27.37 -4.25
CA LEU A 260 3.60 -26.11 -3.93
C LEU A 260 4.10 -25.49 -5.23
N VAL A 261 3.61 -24.30 -5.54
CA VAL A 261 3.99 -23.53 -6.72
C VAL A 261 4.62 -22.21 -6.34
N GLU A 262 5.59 -21.77 -7.15
CA GLU A 262 6.03 -20.38 -7.19
C GLU A 262 5.19 -19.66 -8.23
N ALA A 263 4.61 -18.52 -7.83
CA ALA A 263 3.83 -17.65 -8.68
C ALA A 263 4.53 -16.30 -8.84
N SER A 264 4.82 -15.90 -10.08
CA SER A 264 5.46 -14.64 -10.44
C SER A 264 4.49 -13.76 -11.24
N PRO A 265 3.72 -12.87 -10.59
CA PRO A 265 2.74 -12.04 -11.28
C PRO A 265 3.44 -10.94 -12.09
N LYS A 266 3.26 -10.95 -13.43
CA LYS A 266 3.78 -9.92 -14.35
C LYS A 266 2.93 -8.64 -14.34
N THR A 267 1.74 -8.71 -13.77
CA THR A 267 0.81 -7.60 -13.51
C THR A 267 0.45 -7.58 -12.03
N GLY A 268 -0.20 -6.52 -11.55
CA GLY A 268 -0.55 -6.37 -10.12
C GLY A 268 -2.05 -6.16 -9.90
N ARG A 269 -2.92 -7.05 -10.42
CA ARG A 269 -4.36 -6.95 -10.20
C ARG A 269 -4.75 -7.48 -8.82
N THR A 270 -5.82 -6.93 -8.26
CA THR A 270 -6.38 -7.41 -6.98
C THR A 270 -6.67 -8.89 -7.04
N HIS A 271 -6.24 -9.66 -6.03
CA HIS A 271 -6.41 -11.12 -5.89
C HIS A 271 -5.91 -11.95 -7.10
N GLN A 272 -5.01 -11.40 -7.92
CA GLN A 272 -4.63 -11.99 -9.21
C GLN A 272 -4.21 -13.45 -9.10
N ILE A 273 -3.23 -13.79 -8.25
CA ILE A 273 -2.73 -15.15 -8.10
C ILE A 273 -3.86 -16.09 -7.65
N ARG A 274 -4.68 -15.65 -6.71
CA ARG A 274 -5.79 -16.42 -6.13
C ARG A 274 -6.82 -16.79 -7.20
N VAL A 275 -7.25 -15.79 -8.00
CA VAL A 275 -8.23 -16.01 -9.07
C VAL A 275 -7.64 -16.82 -10.22
N HIS A 276 -6.36 -16.62 -10.57
CA HIS A 276 -5.68 -17.44 -11.58
C HIS A 276 -5.58 -18.90 -11.16
N CYS A 277 -5.25 -19.17 -9.88
CA CYS A 277 -5.24 -20.55 -9.36
C CYS A 277 -6.64 -21.19 -9.38
N GLN A 278 -7.66 -20.46 -8.97
CA GLN A 278 -9.06 -20.91 -9.04
C GLN A 278 -9.50 -21.19 -10.49
N PHE A 279 -9.18 -20.28 -11.42
CA PHE A 279 -9.49 -20.41 -12.84
C PHE A 279 -8.89 -21.68 -13.45
N MET A 280 -7.69 -22.05 -13.01
CA MET A 280 -7.03 -23.29 -13.38
C MET A 280 -7.54 -24.53 -12.63
N THR A 281 -8.62 -24.41 -11.86
CA THR A 281 -9.19 -25.49 -11.01
C THR A 281 -8.27 -25.98 -9.88
N HIS A 282 -7.24 -25.20 -9.56
CA HIS A 282 -6.27 -25.44 -8.50
C HIS A 282 -6.30 -24.30 -7.45
N PRO A 283 -7.41 -24.11 -6.70
CA PRO A 283 -7.50 -23.05 -5.72
C PRO A 283 -6.43 -23.17 -4.64
N ILE A 284 -6.08 -22.01 -4.06
CA ILE A 284 -5.08 -21.94 -2.98
C ILE A 284 -5.68 -22.47 -1.68
N ALA A 285 -4.91 -23.26 -0.95
CA ALA A 285 -5.29 -23.81 0.35
C ALA A 285 -5.60 -22.70 1.37
N GLY A 286 -6.73 -22.80 2.06
CA GLY A 286 -7.17 -21.84 3.07
C GLY A 286 -7.66 -20.50 2.53
N ASP A 287 -7.95 -20.40 1.22
CA ASP A 287 -8.51 -19.18 0.63
C ASP A 287 -10.03 -19.11 0.85
N ALA A 288 -10.46 -18.35 1.85
CA ALA A 288 -11.87 -18.21 2.21
C ALA A 288 -12.79 -17.65 1.07
N LYS A 289 -12.22 -17.03 0.03
CA LYS A 289 -12.99 -16.43 -1.08
C LYS A 289 -13.03 -17.28 -2.33
N TYR A 290 -11.89 -17.86 -2.68
CA TYR A 290 -11.68 -18.56 -3.95
C TYR A 290 -11.26 -20.02 -3.73
N GLY A 291 -11.21 -20.48 -2.48
CA GLY A 291 -10.79 -21.83 -2.09
C GLY A 291 -11.79 -22.92 -2.42
N ASP A 292 -11.40 -24.13 -2.10
CA ASP A 292 -12.23 -25.34 -2.17
C ASP A 292 -12.48 -25.88 -0.76
N ARG A 293 -13.74 -25.99 -0.38
CA ARG A 293 -14.13 -26.33 0.99
C ARG A 293 -13.58 -27.68 1.47
N HIS A 294 -13.61 -28.69 0.61
CA HIS A 294 -13.14 -30.02 0.96
C HIS A 294 -11.61 -30.03 1.12
N PHE A 295 -10.90 -29.44 0.18
CA PHE A 295 -9.45 -29.30 0.26
C PHE A 295 -9.01 -28.47 1.47
N ASP A 296 -9.74 -27.39 1.79
CA ASP A 296 -9.46 -26.58 2.97
C ASP A 296 -9.66 -27.35 4.28
N GLU A 297 -10.62 -28.28 4.35
CA GLU A 297 -10.81 -29.19 5.49
C GLU A 297 -9.64 -30.16 5.64
N GLU A 298 -9.18 -30.74 4.53
CA GLU A 298 -7.99 -31.62 4.53
C GLU A 298 -6.76 -30.84 5.04
N MET A 299 -6.50 -29.66 4.51
CA MET A 299 -5.35 -28.84 4.93
C MET A 299 -5.48 -28.35 6.38
N ARG A 300 -6.72 -28.11 6.85
CA ARG A 300 -6.97 -27.75 8.26
C ARG A 300 -6.62 -28.90 9.21
N ASN A 301 -6.82 -30.15 8.81
CA ASN A 301 -6.42 -31.33 9.58
C ASN A 301 -4.89 -31.44 9.70
N LEU A 302 -4.14 -30.91 8.72
CA LEU A 302 -2.69 -30.79 8.78
C LEU A 302 -2.20 -29.58 9.58
N GLY A 303 -3.13 -28.73 10.05
CA GLY A 303 -2.82 -27.56 10.88
C GLY A 303 -2.89 -26.23 10.17
N LEU A 304 -3.27 -26.17 8.88
CA LEU A 304 -3.44 -24.89 8.17
C LEU A 304 -4.59 -24.08 8.77
N ARG A 305 -4.32 -22.84 9.18
CA ARG A 305 -5.32 -21.92 9.79
C ARG A 305 -5.53 -20.65 9.01
N ARG A 306 -4.85 -20.45 7.89
CA ARG A 306 -4.89 -19.29 7.03
C ARG A 306 -4.61 -19.64 5.57
N MET A 307 -4.80 -18.69 4.69
CA MET A 307 -4.45 -18.83 3.27
C MET A 307 -2.94 -19.10 3.10
N PHE A 308 -2.59 -20.16 2.34
CA PHE A 308 -1.21 -20.50 2.02
C PHE A 308 -0.72 -19.68 0.81
N LEU A 309 -0.56 -18.39 1.02
CA LEU A 309 0.04 -17.49 0.03
C LEU A 309 1.05 -16.58 0.73
N HIS A 310 2.30 -16.60 0.27
CA HIS A 310 3.41 -15.91 0.87
C HIS A 310 4.27 -15.21 -0.18
N ALA A 311 4.42 -13.88 -0.09
CA ALA A 311 5.28 -13.06 -0.93
C ALA A 311 6.74 -13.22 -0.47
N PHE A 312 7.40 -14.30 -0.89
CA PHE A 312 8.68 -14.70 -0.32
C PHE A 312 9.88 -13.94 -0.87
N ARG A 313 9.78 -13.37 -2.08
CA ARG A 313 10.90 -12.64 -2.70
C ARG A 313 10.41 -11.41 -3.46
N ILE A 314 11.18 -10.34 -3.32
CA ILE A 314 11.04 -9.13 -4.13
C ILE A 314 12.42 -8.66 -4.61
N GLN A 315 12.52 -8.30 -5.90
CA GLN A 315 13.73 -7.83 -6.55
C GLN A 315 13.44 -6.51 -7.25
N PHE A 316 14.29 -5.52 -7.05
CA PHE A 316 14.10 -4.15 -7.52
C PHE A 316 15.45 -3.43 -7.63
N GLU A 317 15.50 -2.29 -8.31
CA GLU A 317 16.64 -1.39 -8.32
C GLU A 317 16.53 -0.41 -7.14
N ASP A 318 17.56 -0.38 -6.30
CA ASP A 318 17.61 0.51 -5.14
C ASP A 318 17.68 1.98 -5.60
N PRO A 319 16.74 2.83 -5.13
CA PRO A 319 16.66 4.23 -5.57
C PRO A 319 17.87 5.10 -5.23
N ASP A 320 18.63 4.74 -4.20
CA ASP A 320 19.79 5.52 -3.76
C ASP A 320 21.06 5.11 -4.52
N THR A 321 21.21 3.83 -4.82
CA THR A 321 22.47 3.27 -5.37
C THR A 321 22.37 2.87 -6.83
N GLY A 322 21.17 2.73 -7.38
CA GLY A 322 20.94 2.19 -8.73
C GLY A 322 21.33 0.71 -8.89
N LYS A 323 21.61 0.01 -7.78
CA LYS A 323 21.97 -1.42 -7.80
C LYS A 323 20.74 -2.29 -7.65
N GLU A 324 20.78 -3.45 -8.27
CA GLU A 324 19.76 -4.47 -8.07
C GLU A 324 19.85 -5.05 -6.66
N VAL A 325 18.72 -5.08 -5.96
CA VAL A 325 18.56 -5.63 -4.62
C VAL A 325 17.51 -6.73 -4.64
N THR A 326 17.82 -7.87 -4.05
CA THR A 326 16.90 -8.98 -3.82
C THR A 326 16.69 -9.15 -2.32
N VAL A 327 15.43 -9.13 -1.88
CA VAL A 327 15.04 -9.36 -0.50
C VAL A 327 14.15 -10.59 -0.43
N GLU A 328 14.47 -11.49 0.49
CA GLU A 328 13.71 -12.73 0.72
C GLU A 328 13.17 -12.77 2.16
N THR A 329 11.99 -13.33 2.30
CA THR A 329 11.38 -13.65 3.60
C THR A 329 11.20 -15.15 3.72
N PRO A 330 11.57 -15.77 4.84
CA PRO A 330 11.37 -17.18 5.04
C PRO A 330 9.89 -17.53 5.06
N LEU A 331 9.56 -18.74 4.63
CA LEU A 331 8.20 -19.27 4.78
C LEU A 331 7.86 -19.33 6.28
N PRO A 332 6.73 -18.75 6.70
CA PRO A 332 6.32 -18.78 8.10
C PRO A 332 6.24 -20.20 8.66
N PRO A 333 6.63 -20.42 9.94
CA PRO A 333 6.70 -21.74 10.53
C PRO A 333 5.41 -22.56 10.40
N GLU A 334 4.26 -21.90 10.59
CA GLU A 334 2.94 -22.56 10.49
C GLU A 334 2.61 -23.03 9.06
N LEU A 335 3.22 -22.44 8.03
CA LEU A 335 3.11 -22.93 6.64
C LEU A 335 4.14 -24.02 6.34
N GLN A 336 5.32 -23.90 6.92
CA GLN A 336 6.36 -24.90 6.83
C GLN A 336 5.90 -26.22 7.44
N ASP A 337 5.29 -26.20 8.63
CA ASP A 337 4.73 -27.37 9.31
C ASP A 337 3.70 -28.12 8.45
N VAL A 338 2.87 -27.40 7.69
CA VAL A 338 1.90 -28.01 6.78
C VAL A 338 2.60 -28.78 5.64
N ILE A 339 3.65 -28.18 5.07
CA ILE A 339 4.45 -28.81 4.01
C ILE A 339 5.13 -30.09 4.53
N GLU A 340 5.69 -30.05 5.73
CA GLU A 340 6.37 -31.19 6.36
C GLU A 340 5.39 -32.33 6.62
N LYS A 341 4.18 -32.03 7.10
CA LYS A 341 3.13 -33.04 7.34
C LYS A 341 2.54 -33.62 6.06
N LEU A 342 2.54 -32.88 4.95
CA LEU A 342 2.15 -33.44 3.65
C LEU A 342 3.13 -34.51 3.18
N GLY A 343 4.37 -34.44 3.62
CA GLY A 343 5.42 -35.41 3.27
C GLY A 343 5.80 -35.37 1.77
N PRO A 344 6.89 -36.00 1.38
CA PRO A 344 7.19 -36.21 -0.03
C PRO A 344 6.17 -37.21 -0.63
N ARG A 345 5.81 -37.02 -1.89
CA ARG A 345 5.13 -38.07 -2.67
C ARG A 345 6.13 -39.23 -2.83
N GLU A 346 5.76 -40.40 -2.38
CA GLU A 346 6.47 -41.69 -2.68
C GLU A 346 6.47 -41.98 -4.20
#